data_97baa5a84894d2a700b3c2d0ebd5b0ee
#
_entry.id   97baa5a84894d2a700b3c2d0ebd5b0ee
#
_cell.length_a   1.000
_cell.length_b   1.000
_cell.length_c   1.000
_cell.angle_alpha   90.00
_cell.angle_beta   90.00
_cell.angle_gamma   90.00
#
_symmetry.space_group_name_H-M   'P 1'
#
loop_
_entity.id
_entity.type
_entity.pdbx_description
1 polymer ?
#
loop_
_entity_poly.entity_id
_entity_poly.type
_entity_poly.pdbx_seq_one_letter_code
_entity_poly.pdbx_strand_id
1 'polypeptide(L)'
;MSQRTTTIYDIKGLKKSYEDNSILNIRRLEIHRGTIYGMIGPIGSGKSTFFNILAGFIKPTDGMVKFENEEFETNWLGKIKRNPEIALANIASISKGSTVNDVVKSINKNRLESRTSNYFKNGSLSFLLKRKLSALSPGELAILNMIVALESDPRVLLIDDYGVFFDKIMEADFRKKIIRMNKDLGTTIILAAPSDLHIKRIASVLIYLDNGHISKIRPGAGRGGFNKDKNSPRRKGQRNYRKSS
;
A
#
# COMPACT_ATOMS: atom_id res chain seq x y z
N MET A 1 -4.57 -5.71 29.74
CA MET A 1 -4.96 -5.10 28.46
C MET A 1 -3.69 -4.81 27.68
N SER A 2 -3.38 -5.58 26.64
CA SER A 2 -2.21 -5.35 25.80
C SER A 2 -2.40 -4.03 25.06
N GLN A 3 -1.49 -3.06 25.23
CA GLN A 3 -1.47 -1.83 24.45
C GLN A 3 -1.34 -2.24 22.97
N ARG A 4 -2.38 -2.01 22.17
CA ARG A 4 -2.29 -2.19 20.72
C ARG A 4 -1.20 -1.26 20.21
N THR A 5 -0.09 -1.83 19.79
CA THR A 5 1.00 -1.06 19.17
C THR A 5 0.45 -0.31 17.97
N THR A 6 0.80 0.95 17.82
CA THR A 6 0.41 1.78 16.67
C THR A 6 1.10 1.32 15.39
N THR A 7 2.20 0.57 15.52
CA THR A 7 3.03 0.06 14.42
C THR A 7 2.43 -1.21 13.82
N ILE A 8 2.32 -1.26 12.49
CA ILE A 8 1.88 -2.45 11.74
C ILE A 8 3.05 -3.18 11.10
N TYR A 9 4.08 -2.46 10.62
CA TYR A 9 5.36 -3.03 10.23
C TYR A 9 6.49 -2.39 11.02
N ASP A 10 7.37 -3.22 11.60
CA ASP A 10 8.67 -2.83 12.16
C ASP A 10 9.78 -3.46 11.31
N ILE A 11 10.57 -2.61 10.66
CA ILE A 11 11.61 -3.00 9.70
C ILE A 11 12.95 -2.53 10.24
N LYS A 12 13.91 -3.46 10.41
CA LYS A 12 15.24 -3.18 10.95
C LYS A 12 16.31 -3.87 10.12
N GLY A 13 17.29 -3.08 9.63
CA GLY A 13 18.45 -3.59 8.92
C GLY A 13 18.12 -4.36 7.64
N LEU A 14 16.95 -4.08 7.03
CA LEU A 14 16.47 -4.80 5.85
C LEU A 14 17.45 -4.64 4.69
N LYS A 15 17.98 -5.78 4.23
CA LYS A 15 18.76 -5.87 3.00
C LYS A 15 18.15 -6.88 2.04
N LYS A 16 18.20 -6.58 0.76
CA LYS A 16 17.88 -7.52 -0.30
C LYS A 16 18.87 -7.40 -1.43
N SER A 17 19.52 -8.52 -1.73
CA SER A 17 20.41 -8.67 -2.89
C SER A 17 19.94 -9.81 -3.77
N TYR A 18 20.21 -9.69 -5.06
CA TYR A 18 20.13 -10.78 -6.02
C TYR A 18 21.52 -10.95 -6.62
N GLU A 19 22.12 -12.11 -6.41
CA GLU A 19 23.52 -12.35 -6.71
C GLU A 19 24.37 -11.25 -6.03
N ASP A 20 25.20 -10.51 -6.77
CA ASP A 20 26.06 -9.45 -6.25
C ASP A 20 25.38 -8.05 -6.24
N ASN A 21 24.15 -7.95 -6.73
CA ASN A 21 23.45 -6.67 -6.84
C ASN A 21 22.60 -6.38 -5.60
N SER A 22 22.98 -5.38 -4.82
CA SER A 22 22.20 -4.86 -3.70
C SER A 22 21.01 -4.04 -4.21
N ILE A 23 19.78 -4.48 -3.90
CA ILE A 23 18.53 -3.83 -4.34
C ILE A 23 17.92 -2.97 -3.24
N LEU A 24 18.04 -3.41 -1.97
CA LEU A 24 17.50 -2.70 -0.82
C LEU A 24 18.50 -2.70 0.33
N ASN A 25 18.59 -1.56 1.00
CA ASN A 25 19.33 -1.39 2.25
C ASN A 25 18.62 -0.33 3.11
N ILE A 26 17.65 -0.77 3.93
CA ILE A 26 16.82 0.08 4.77
C ILE A 26 17.17 -0.17 6.23
N ARG A 27 17.83 0.81 6.87
CA ARG A 27 18.29 0.68 8.26
C ARG A 27 17.13 0.52 9.25
N ARG A 28 16.12 1.38 9.14
CA ARG A 28 14.93 1.35 10.00
C ARG A 28 13.76 2.04 9.31
N LEU A 29 12.59 1.42 9.40
CA LEU A 29 11.32 2.02 8.98
C LEU A 29 10.20 1.42 9.81
N GLU A 30 9.34 2.28 10.35
CA GLU A 30 8.10 1.89 11.01
C GLU A 30 6.91 2.38 10.19
N ILE A 31 5.95 1.50 9.94
CA ILE A 31 4.68 1.81 9.29
C ILE A 31 3.59 1.74 10.35
N HIS A 32 2.82 2.82 10.49
CA HIS A 32 1.76 2.90 11.50
C HIS A 32 0.41 2.50 10.91
N ARG A 33 -0.43 1.91 11.76
CA ARG A 33 -1.79 1.47 11.40
C ARG A 33 -2.65 2.64 10.94
N GLY A 34 -3.57 2.35 10.00
CA GLY A 34 -4.57 3.32 9.54
C GLY A 34 -3.98 4.55 8.87
N THR A 35 -2.76 4.46 8.36
CA THR A 35 -2.07 5.56 7.69
C THR A 35 -1.90 5.25 6.20
N ILE A 36 -2.03 6.26 5.34
CA ILE A 36 -1.72 6.15 3.92
C ILE A 36 -0.30 6.66 3.69
N TYR A 37 0.56 5.77 3.22
CA TYR A 37 1.94 6.05 2.84
C TYR A 37 2.09 6.14 1.32
N GLY A 38 2.93 7.05 0.86
CA GLY A 38 3.42 7.09 -0.51
C GLY A 38 4.90 6.74 -0.57
N MET A 39 5.27 5.71 -1.33
CA MET A 39 6.65 5.35 -1.62
C MET A 39 7.01 5.82 -3.02
N ILE A 40 7.93 6.75 -3.11
CA ILE A 40 8.27 7.45 -4.34
C ILE A 40 9.72 7.17 -4.69
N GLY A 41 9.99 6.90 -5.96
CA GLY A 41 11.37 6.71 -6.42
C GLY A 41 11.41 6.30 -7.89
N PRO A 42 12.53 6.49 -8.58
CA PRO A 42 12.67 6.14 -9.98
C PRO A 42 12.47 4.64 -10.23
N ILE A 43 12.34 4.25 -11.49
CA ILE A 43 12.36 2.85 -11.89
C ILE A 43 13.69 2.24 -11.45
N GLY A 44 13.65 1.01 -10.90
CA GLY A 44 14.85 0.35 -10.38
C GLY A 44 15.23 0.74 -8.94
N SER A 45 14.53 1.68 -8.28
CA SER A 45 14.86 2.08 -6.90
C SER A 45 14.57 1.04 -5.82
N GLY A 46 13.94 -0.10 -6.15
CA GLY A 46 13.64 -1.19 -5.22
C GLY A 46 12.21 -1.23 -4.66
N LYS A 47 11.28 -0.34 -5.10
CA LYS A 47 9.89 -0.27 -4.61
C LYS A 47 9.14 -1.60 -4.70
N SER A 48 9.12 -2.21 -5.88
CA SER A 48 8.45 -3.50 -6.09
C SER A 48 9.07 -4.62 -5.26
N THR A 49 10.39 -4.62 -5.11
CA THR A 49 11.10 -5.57 -4.23
C THR A 49 10.69 -5.38 -2.78
N PHE A 50 10.64 -4.14 -2.31
CA PHE A 50 10.18 -3.81 -0.97
C PHE A 50 8.73 -4.25 -0.74
N PHE A 51 7.83 -3.99 -1.67
CA PHE A 51 6.42 -4.41 -1.58
C PHE A 51 6.27 -5.94 -1.56
N ASN A 52 7.06 -6.65 -2.38
CA ASN A 52 7.06 -8.10 -2.36
C ASN A 52 7.56 -8.67 -1.02
N ILE A 53 8.50 -8.00 -0.35
CA ILE A 53 8.93 -8.38 1.00
C ILE A 53 7.81 -8.13 2.01
N LEU A 54 7.17 -6.95 2.00
CA LEU A 54 6.06 -6.63 2.90
C LEU A 54 4.87 -7.57 2.72
N ALA A 55 4.62 -8.03 1.50
CA ALA A 55 3.54 -8.98 1.19
C ALA A 55 3.92 -10.45 1.46
N GLY A 56 5.16 -10.73 1.87
CA GLY A 56 5.62 -12.09 2.12
C GLY A 56 5.83 -12.93 0.86
N PHE A 57 6.04 -12.33 -0.32
CA PHE A 57 6.35 -13.05 -1.55
C PHE A 57 7.83 -13.46 -1.62
N ILE A 58 8.72 -12.63 -1.09
CA ILE A 58 10.16 -12.89 -1.06
C ILE A 58 10.73 -12.57 0.33
N LYS A 59 11.78 -13.31 0.71
CA LYS A 59 12.53 -13.06 1.95
C LYS A 59 13.55 -11.95 1.77
N PRO A 60 13.80 -11.14 2.80
CA PRO A 60 15.02 -10.34 2.86
C PRO A 60 16.26 -11.26 2.79
N THR A 61 17.39 -10.71 2.34
CA THR A 61 18.69 -11.38 2.42
C THR A 61 19.27 -11.26 3.83
N ASP A 62 18.99 -10.12 4.50
CA ASP A 62 19.44 -9.83 5.86
C ASP A 62 18.46 -8.86 6.52
N GLY A 63 18.48 -8.76 7.84
CA GLY A 63 17.60 -7.91 8.62
C GLY A 63 16.23 -8.52 8.91
N MET A 64 15.36 -7.72 9.51
CA MET A 64 14.11 -8.17 10.08
C MET A 64 12.94 -7.34 9.56
N VAL A 65 11.84 -8.02 9.22
CA VAL A 65 10.54 -7.42 8.90
C VAL A 65 9.48 -8.10 9.75
N LYS A 66 8.90 -7.37 10.69
CA LYS A 66 7.77 -7.83 11.49
C LYS A 66 6.47 -7.20 11.02
N PHE A 67 5.46 -8.03 10.91
CA PHE A 67 4.07 -7.62 10.74
C PHE A 67 3.33 -7.87 12.06
N GLU A 68 2.73 -6.83 12.63
CA GLU A 68 2.04 -6.91 13.93
C GLU A 68 2.90 -7.48 15.09
N ASN A 69 4.18 -7.13 15.11
CA ASN A 69 5.22 -7.59 16.04
C ASN A 69 5.71 -9.04 15.83
N GLU A 70 5.19 -9.73 14.84
CA GLU A 70 5.59 -11.11 14.52
C GLU A 70 6.34 -11.17 13.19
N GLU A 71 7.32 -12.03 13.09
CA GLU A 71 7.97 -12.36 11.84
C GLU A 71 7.03 -13.22 10.99
N PHE A 72 7.19 -13.17 9.67
CA PHE A 72 6.40 -14.01 8.78
C PHE A 72 6.67 -15.48 9.05
N GLU A 73 5.60 -16.26 9.29
CA GLU A 73 5.69 -17.71 9.39
C GLU A 73 6.27 -18.31 8.13
N THR A 74 7.09 -19.34 8.30
CA THR A 74 7.61 -20.12 7.18
C THR A 74 7.16 -21.58 7.30
N ASN A 75 6.91 -22.22 6.16
CA ASN A 75 6.68 -23.65 6.13
C ASN A 75 8.00 -24.43 6.34
N TRP A 76 7.91 -25.76 6.46
CA TRP A 76 9.07 -26.66 6.64
C TRP A 76 10.12 -26.56 5.50
N LEU A 77 9.74 -26.11 4.30
CA LEU A 77 10.63 -25.82 3.18
C LEU A 77 11.24 -24.41 3.25
N GLY A 78 10.99 -23.67 4.33
CA GLY A 78 11.46 -22.30 4.49
C GLY A 78 10.75 -21.27 3.61
N LYS A 79 9.63 -21.61 2.94
CA LYS A 79 8.80 -20.68 2.16
C LYS A 79 7.90 -19.88 3.09
N ILE A 80 7.79 -18.57 2.87
CA ILE A 80 6.89 -17.73 3.66
C ILE A 80 5.44 -18.16 3.44
N LYS A 81 4.70 -18.31 4.53
CA LYS A 81 3.25 -18.45 4.52
C LYS A 81 2.64 -17.06 4.39
N ARG A 82 1.97 -16.79 3.26
CA ARG A 82 1.37 -15.48 3.02
C ARG A 82 0.26 -15.19 4.02
N ASN A 83 0.26 -13.97 4.55
CA ASN A 83 -0.79 -13.50 5.42
C ASN A 83 -1.97 -12.98 4.58
N PRO A 84 -3.21 -13.52 4.73
CA PRO A 84 -4.38 -13.09 3.97
C PRO A 84 -4.82 -11.66 4.28
N GLU A 85 -4.38 -11.09 5.40
CA GLU A 85 -4.66 -9.70 5.78
C GLU A 85 -3.82 -8.68 5.00
N ILE A 86 -2.86 -9.13 4.19
CA ILE A 86 -2.00 -8.28 3.36
C ILE A 86 -2.34 -8.52 1.89
N ALA A 87 -2.91 -7.54 1.23
CA ALA A 87 -3.17 -7.58 -0.21
C ALA A 87 -2.12 -6.76 -0.98
N LEU A 88 -1.54 -7.36 -2.00
CA LEU A 88 -0.66 -6.69 -2.95
C LEU A 88 -1.34 -6.60 -4.32
N ALA A 89 -1.62 -5.37 -4.75
CA ALA A 89 -2.17 -5.06 -6.07
C ALA A 89 -1.04 -4.90 -7.09
N ASN A 90 -0.50 -6.03 -7.55
CA ASN A 90 0.45 -6.02 -8.66
C ASN A 90 0.20 -7.20 -9.60
N ILE A 91 0.73 -7.11 -10.82
CA ILE A 91 0.49 -8.08 -11.90
C ILE A 91 0.89 -9.52 -11.51
N ALA A 92 1.92 -9.69 -10.69
CA ALA A 92 2.42 -11.00 -10.26
C ALA A 92 1.52 -11.70 -9.23
N SER A 93 0.56 -10.99 -8.62
CA SER A 93 -0.27 -11.52 -7.54
C SER A 93 -1.40 -12.45 -7.99
N ILE A 94 -1.76 -12.48 -9.28
CA ILE A 94 -2.87 -13.27 -9.83
C ILE A 94 -2.37 -14.43 -10.69
N SER A 95 -3.01 -15.61 -10.53
CA SER A 95 -2.74 -16.77 -11.39
C SER A 95 -3.21 -16.54 -12.83
N LYS A 96 -2.30 -16.70 -13.81
CA LYS A 96 -2.56 -16.46 -15.23
C LYS A 96 -3.50 -17.51 -15.89
N GLY A 97 -3.77 -18.63 -15.25
CA GLY A 97 -4.55 -19.73 -15.82
C GLY A 97 -6.08 -19.56 -15.80
N SER A 98 -6.58 -18.60 -15.03
CA SER A 98 -8.01 -18.38 -14.80
C SER A 98 -8.60 -17.34 -15.76
N THR A 99 -9.95 -17.31 -15.88
CA THR A 99 -10.65 -16.18 -16.49
C THR A 99 -10.80 -15.03 -15.48
N VAL A 100 -11.08 -13.83 -15.96
CA VAL A 100 -11.39 -12.69 -15.09
C VAL A 100 -12.56 -13.03 -14.16
N ASN A 101 -13.60 -13.71 -14.68
CA ASN A 101 -14.77 -14.09 -13.90
C ASN A 101 -14.44 -15.07 -12.77
N ASP A 102 -13.49 -16.00 -13.00
CA ASP A 102 -13.04 -16.94 -11.96
C ASP A 102 -12.33 -16.22 -10.83
N VAL A 103 -11.46 -15.27 -11.16
CA VAL A 103 -10.76 -14.44 -10.18
C VAL A 103 -11.74 -13.59 -9.37
N VAL A 104 -12.69 -12.94 -10.06
CA VAL A 104 -13.72 -12.15 -9.43
C VAL A 104 -14.57 -13.01 -8.48
N LYS A 105 -14.97 -14.20 -8.88
CA LYS A 105 -15.73 -15.15 -8.04
C LYS A 105 -14.93 -15.68 -6.83
N SER A 106 -13.61 -15.74 -6.91
CA SER A 106 -12.76 -16.26 -5.82
C SER A 106 -12.64 -15.31 -4.64
N ILE A 107 -12.89 -14.01 -4.83
CA ILE A 107 -12.61 -12.97 -3.83
C ILE A 107 -13.59 -12.99 -2.66
N ASN A 108 -14.84 -13.40 -2.85
CA ASN A 108 -15.79 -13.61 -1.75
C ASN A 108 -17.16 -14.06 -2.26
N LYS A 109 -17.53 -15.32 -2.07
CA LYS A 109 -18.76 -15.89 -2.60
C LYS A 109 -20.06 -15.15 -2.21
N ASN A 110 -20.09 -14.44 -1.08
CA ASN A 110 -21.31 -13.81 -0.55
C ASN A 110 -21.39 -12.28 -0.75
N ARG A 111 -20.34 -11.62 -1.26
CA ARG A 111 -20.31 -10.16 -1.47
C ARG A 111 -20.18 -9.74 -2.93
N LEU A 112 -19.99 -10.70 -3.83
CA LEU A 112 -19.47 -10.47 -5.18
C LEU A 112 -20.43 -9.78 -6.13
N GLU A 113 -21.71 -10.17 -6.15
CA GLU A 113 -22.63 -9.68 -7.17
C GLU A 113 -22.95 -8.18 -7.05
N SER A 114 -22.98 -7.66 -5.82
CA SER A 114 -23.28 -6.24 -5.61
C SER A 114 -22.07 -5.31 -5.77
N ARG A 115 -20.85 -5.77 -5.44
CA ARG A 115 -19.65 -4.92 -5.45
C ARG A 115 -18.95 -4.88 -6.79
N THR A 116 -18.76 -6.02 -7.44
CA THR A 116 -18.18 -6.09 -8.78
C THR A 116 -19.04 -5.43 -9.84
N SER A 117 -20.37 -5.47 -9.69
CA SER A 117 -21.27 -4.73 -10.57
C SER A 117 -20.97 -3.22 -10.61
N ASN A 118 -20.41 -2.65 -9.54
CA ASN A 118 -20.05 -1.24 -9.50
C ASN A 118 -18.81 -0.89 -10.35
N TYR A 119 -17.89 -1.83 -10.56
CA TYR A 119 -16.73 -1.64 -11.42
C TYR A 119 -17.04 -1.91 -12.89
N PHE A 120 -17.99 -2.80 -13.14
CA PHE A 120 -18.32 -3.28 -14.47
C PHE A 120 -19.64 -2.69 -15.02
N LYS A 121 -20.40 -1.94 -14.24
CA LYS A 121 -21.72 -1.39 -14.63
C LYS A 121 -21.66 -0.37 -15.77
N ASN A 122 -20.57 0.34 -15.93
CA ASN A 122 -20.42 1.37 -16.97
C ASN A 122 -19.94 0.82 -18.32
N GLY A 123 -20.11 -0.47 -18.57
CA GLY A 123 -19.85 -1.10 -19.87
C GLY A 123 -18.38 -1.31 -20.23
N SER A 124 -17.45 -0.53 -19.68
CA SER A 124 -16.05 -0.55 -20.09
C SER A 124 -15.25 -1.77 -19.64
N LEU A 125 -15.67 -2.43 -18.56
CA LEU A 125 -14.95 -3.62 -18.04
C LEU A 125 -15.77 -4.93 -18.16
N SER A 126 -17.07 -4.87 -18.48
CA SER A 126 -17.93 -6.07 -18.57
C SER A 126 -17.45 -7.07 -19.64
N PHE A 127 -16.86 -6.60 -20.72
CA PHE A 127 -16.29 -7.44 -21.77
C PHE A 127 -15.05 -8.23 -21.29
N LEU A 128 -14.40 -7.80 -20.21
CA LEU A 128 -13.22 -8.49 -19.67
C LEU A 128 -13.61 -9.79 -18.94
N LEU A 129 -14.83 -9.89 -18.38
CA LEU A 129 -15.23 -11.00 -17.50
C LEU A 129 -15.01 -12.39 -18.12
N LYS A 130 -15.23 -12.54 -19.42
CA LYS A 130 -15.08 -13.82 -20.15
C LYS A 130 -13.65 -14.06 -20.65
N ARG A 131 -12.75 -13.06 -20.57
CA ARG A 131 -11.40 -13.17 -21.10
C ARG A 131 -10.50 -13.97 -20.14
N LYS A 132 -9.56 -14.72 -20.71
CA LYS A 132 -8.47 -15.35 -19.96
C LYS A 132 -7.51 -14.28 -19.46
N LEU A 133 -6.95 -14.45 -18.27
CA LEU A 133 -5.96 -13.50 -17.71
C LEU A 133 -4.74 -13.35 -18.63
N SER A 134 -4.34 -14.42 -19.32
CA SER A 134 -3.23 -14.40 -20.28
C SER A 134 -3.49 -13.55 -21.53
N ALA A 135 -4.76 -13.20 -21.79
CA ALA A 135 -5.16 -12.39 -22.95
C ALA A 135 -5.42 -10.92 -22.58
N LEU A 136 -5.19 -10.53 -21.32
CA LEU A 136 -5.30 -9.14 -20.87
C LEU A 136 -4.04 -8.36 -21.22
N SER A 137 -4.23 -7.10 -21.61
CA SER A 137 -3.11 -6.15 -21.67
C SER A 137 -2.56 -5.86 -20.26
N PRO A 138 -1.31 -5.37 -20.13
CA PRO A 138 -0.75 -4.99 -18.84
C PRO A 138 -1.62 -4.00 -18.06
N GLY A 139 -2.25 -3.03 -18.73
CA GLY A 139 -3.15 -2.07 -18.10
C GLY A 139 -4.45 -2.71 -17.59
N GLU A 140 -5.11 -3.56 -18.40
CA GLU A 140 -6.30 -4.31 -17.97
C GLU A 140 -6.00 -5.21 -16.78
N LEU A 141 -4.84 -5.87 -16.78
CA LEU A 141 -4.40 -6.72 -15.68
C LEU A 141 -4.10 -5.91 -14.42
N ALA A 142 -3.51 -4.72 -14.54
CA ALA A 142 -3.28 -3.81 -13.41
C ALA A 142 -4.61 -3.35 -12.78
N ILE A 143 -5.60 -3.01 -13.60
CA ILE A 143 -6.94 -2.65 -13.14
C ILE A 143 -7.59 -3.83 -12.38
N LEU A 144 -7.53 -5.03 -12.94
CA LEU A 144 -8.07 -6.23 -12.29
C LEU A 144 -7.38 -6.50 -10.95
N ASN A 145 -6.05 -6.41 -10.89
CA ASN A 145 -5.29 -6.56 -9.64
C ASN A 145 -5.73 -5.55 -8.59
N MET A 146 -5.97 -4.30 -8.99
CA MET A 146 -6.47 -3.27 -8.09
C MET A 146 -7.85 -3.62 -7.54
N ILE A 147 -8.79 -4.05 -8.41
CA ILE A 147 -10.14 -4.46 -8.01
C ILE A 147 -10.06 -5.62 -7.01
N VAL A 148 -9.28 -6.65 -7.33
CA VAL A 148 -9.09 -7.82 -6.45
C VAL A 148 -8.56 -7.39 -5.08
N ALA A 149 -7.55 -6.56 -5.06
CA ALA A 149 -6.92 -6.11 -3.81
C ALA A 149 -7.86 -5.25 -2.96
N LEU A 150 -8.64 -4.37 -3.59
CA LEU A 150 -9.64 -3.55 -2.90
C LEU A 150 -10.80 -4.37 -2.32
N GLU A 151 -11.25 -5.41 -3.04
CA GLU A 151 -12.38 -6.23 -2.62
C GLU A 151 -11.99 -7.33 -1.62
N SER A 152 -10.71 -7.63 -1.44
CA SER A 152 -10.23 -8.60 -0.43
C SER A 152 -10.36 -8.10 1.02
N ASP A 153 -10.75 -6.84 1.22
CA ASP A 153 -10.92 -6.19 2.53
C ASP A 153 -9.71 -6.37 3.46
N PRO A 154 -8.51 -6.02 2.99
CA PRO A 154 -7.29 -6.32 3.71
C PRO A 154 -7.05 -5.34 4.85
N ARG A 155 -6.25 -5.77 5.83
CA ARG A 155 -5.72 -4.89 6.88
C ARG A 155 -4.62 -3.97 6.36
N VAL A 156 -3.82 -4.50 5.43
CA VAL A 156 -2.80 -3.76 4.69
C VAL A 156 -3.00 -3.91 3.20
N LEU A 157 -3.11 -2.78 2.51
CA LEU A 157 -3.22 -2.71 1.06
C LEU A 157 -1.94 -2.10 0.49
N LEU A 158 -1.24 -2.88 -0.32
CA LEU A 158 -0.03 -2.48 -1.04
C LEU A 158 -0.39 -2.31 -2.52
N ILE A 159 -0.12 -1.14 -3.09
CA ILE A 159 -0.42 -0.85 -4.50
C ILE A 159 0.86 -0.38 -5.17
N ASP A 160 1.42 -1.24 -6.01
CA ASP A 160 2.58 -0.91 -6.82
C ASP A 160 2.15 -0.18 -8.10
N ASP A 161 3.01 0.70 -8.60
CA ASP A 161 2.79 1.51 -9.81
C ASP A 161 1.45 2.27 -9.82
N TYR A 162 1.03 2.82 -8.66
CA TYR A 162 -0.22 3.56 -8.55
C TYR A 162 -0.30 4.73 -9.54
N GLY A 163 -1.37 4.74 -10.32
CA GLY A 163 -1.65 5.80 -11.30
C GLY A 163 -0.97 5.64 -12.65
N VAL A 164 -0.10 4.63 -12.84
CA VAL A 164 0.62 4.44 -14.11
C VAL A 164 -0.32 4.00 -15.24
N PHE A 165 -1.31 3.15 -14.93
CA PHE A 165 -2.24 2.57 -15.90
C PHE A 165 -3.65 3.14 -15.82
N PHE A 166 -3.88 4.21 -15.06
CA PHE A 166 -5.21 4.76 -14.83
C PHE A 166 -5.42 6.03 -15.64
N ASP A 167 -6.55 6.14 -16.32
CA ASP A 167 -7.04 7.43 -16.78
C ASP A 167 -7.50 8.30 -15.60
N LYS A 168 -7.79 9.58 -15.88
CA LYS A 168 -8.17 10.55 -14.84
C LYS A 168 -9.46 10.17 -14.09
N ILE A 169 -10.42 9.54 -14.76
CA ILE A 169 -11.72 9.16 -14.19
C ILE A 169 -11.51 7.97 -13.26
N MET A 170 -10.83 6.95 -13.77
CA MET A 170 -10.50 5.73 -13.04
C MET A 170 -9.62 6.02 -11.81
N GLU A 171 -8.59 6.84 -11.96
CA GLU A 171 -7.76 7.28 -10.83
C GLU A 171 -8.60 7.96 -9.75
N ALA A 172 -9.50 8.87 -10.13
CA ALA A 172 -10.36 9.55 -9.18
C ALA A 172 -11.28 8.59 -8.41
N ASP A 173 -11.80 7.56 -9.08
CA ASP A 173 -12.67 6.57 -8.44
C ASP A 173 -11.89 5.60 -7.53
N PHE A 174 -10.72 5.12 -7.95
CA PHE A 174 -9.84 4.33 -7.08
C PHE A 174 -9.37 5.14 -5.88
N ARG A 175 -8.99 6.40 -6.07
CA ARG A 175 -8.61 7.30 -4.97
C ARG A 175 -9.72 7.45 -3.94
N LYS A 176 -10.97 7.69 -4.36
CA LYS A 176 -12.11 7.76 -3.44
C LYS A 176 -12.29 6.47 -2.64
N LYS A 177 -12.13 5.30 -3.27
CA LYS A 177 -12.23 4.00 -2.61
C LYS A 177 -11.11 3.77 -1.61
N ILE A 178 -9.86 4.06 -1.98
CA ILE A 178 -8.69 3.97 -1.11
C ILE A 178 -8.88 4.84 0.14
N ILE A 179 -9.29 6.11 -0.05
CA ILE A 179 -9.52 7.03 1.07
C ILE A 179 -10.64 6.52 1.98
N ARG A 180 -11.72 5.98 1.40
CA ARG A 180 -12.83 5.41 2.18
C ARG A 180 -12.38 4.18 2.97
N MET A 181 -11.65 3.24 2.36
CA MET A 181 -11.10 2.07 3.07
C MET A 181 -10.22 2.48 4.25
N ASN A 182 -9.35 3.46 4.05
CA ASN A 182 -8.51 3.95 5.13
C ASN A 182 -9.33 4.59 6.24
N LYS A 183 -10.29 5.48 5.90
CA LYS A 183 -11.07 6.25 6.87
C LYS A 183 -12.10 5.40 7.62
N ASP A 184 -12.82 4.55 6.91
CA ASP A 184 -13.99 3.83 7.44
C ASP A 184 -13.61 2.46 8.03
N LEU A 185 -12.57 1.80 7.48
CA LEU A 185 -12.12 0.47 7.89
C LEU A 185 -10.79 0.48 8.65
N GLY A 186 -10.08 1.62 8.68
CA GLY A 186 -8.77 1.71 9.32
C GLY A 186 -7.65 0.98 8.53
N THR A 187 -7.88 0.63 7.27
CA THR A 187 -6.89 -0.06 6.44
C THR A 187 -5.62 0.77 6.30
N THR A 188 -4.47 0.16 6.56
CA THR A 188 -3.16 0.76 6.27
C THR A 188 -2.88 0.61 4.79
N ILE A 189 -2.50 1.70 4.12
CA ILE A 189 -2.34 1.70 2.66
C ILE A 189 -0.95 2.22 2.31
N ILE A 190 -0.24 1.50 1.44
CA ILE A 190 1.06 1.91 0.94
C ILE A 190 0.99 1.93 -0.59
N LEU A 191 1.16 3.11 -1.17
CA LEU A 191 1.13 3.35 -2.61
C LEU A 191 2.55 3.56 -3.11
N ALA A 192 2.98 2.86 -4.16
CA ALA A 192 4.26 3.13 -4.82
C ALA A 192 4.04 3.79 -6.18
N ALA A 193 4.86 4.76 -6.52
CA ALA A 193 4.88 5.38 -7.84
C ALA A 193 6.25 5.96 -8.20
N PRO A 194 6.53 6.17 -9.50
CA PRO A 194 7.76 6.83 -9.93
C PRO A 194 7.86 8.29 -9.48
N SER A 195 6.72 8.97 -9.33
CA SER A 195 6.62 10.37 -8.92
C SER A 195 5.52 10.60 -7.87
N ASP A 196 5.54 11.74 -7.22
CA ASP A 196 4.54 12.09 -6.20
C ASP A 196 3.22 12.65 -6.75
N LEU A 197 3.08 12.78 -8.08
CA LEU A 197 1.99 13.48 -8.77
C LEU A 197 0.59 13.03 -8.29
N HIS A 198 0.35 11.73 -8.25
CA HIS A 198 -0.94 11.15 -7.83
C HIS A 198 -1.02 10.87 -6.33
N ILE A 199 0.13 10.66 -5.69
CA ILE A 199 0.21 10.17 -4.31
C ILE A 199 0.20 11.29 -3.28
N LYS A 200 0.85 12.44 -3.54
CA LYS A 200 1.07 13.49 -2.53
C LYS A 200 -0.19 14.06 -1.89
N ARG A 201 -1.33 14.01 -2.60
CA ARG A 201 -2.62 14.50 -2.09
C ARG A 201 -3.39 13.48 -1.26
N ILE A 202 -3.01 12.20 -1.37
CA ILE A 202 -3.67 11.07 -0.71
C ILE A 202 -2.89 10.65 0.52
N ALA A 203 -1.57 10.51 0.37
CA ALA A 203 -0.70 10.03 1.43
C ALA A 203 -0.50 11.07 2.53
N SER A 204 -0.46 10.59 3.77
CA SER A 204 -0.11 11.39 4.95
C SER A 204 1.40 11.46 5.15
N VAL A 205 2.12 10.44 4.70
CA VAL A 205 3.57 10.32 4.78
C VAL A 205 4.12 9.92 3.42
N LEU A 206 5.15 10.64 2.97
CA LEU A 206 5.87 10.37 1.73
C LEU A 206 7.27 9.86 2.06
N ILE A 207 7.61 8.67 1.57
CA ILE A 207 8.90 8.02 1.70
C ILE A 207 9.55 8.01 0.32
N TYR A 208 10.72 8.62 0.21
CA TYR A 208 11.47 8.64 -1.05
C TYR A 208 12.56 7.58 -1.01
N LEU A 209 12.46 6.65 -1.95
CA LEU A 209 13.41 5.55 -2.13
C LEU A 209 14.31 5.84 -3.32
N ASP A 210 15.61 5.77 -3.11
CA ASP A 210 16.62 5.96 -4.14
C ASP A 210 17.73 4.93 -3.97
N ASN A 211 18.06 4.21 -5.04
CA ASN A 211 19.09 3.14 -5.04
C ASN A 211 18.98 2.20 -3.82
N GLY A 212 17.77 1.77 -3.50
CA GLY A 212 17.50 0.86 -2.38
C GLY A 212 17.52 1.49 -0.98
N HIS A 213 17.78 2.79 -0.86
CA HIS A 213 17.86 3.50 0.41
C HIS A 213 16.72 4.50 0.56
N ILE A 214 16.27 4.70 1.79
CA ILE A 214 15.34 5.81 2.11
C ILE A 214 16.16 7.10 2.12
N SER A 215 15.98 7.92 1.08
CA SER A 215 16.70 9.21 0.96
C SER A 215 16.06 10.31 1.81
N LYS A 216 14.74 10.28 1.98
CA LYS A 216 13.99 11.23 2.82
C LYS A 216 12.60 10.74 3.15
N ILE A 217 12.05 11.24 4.26
CA ILE A 217 10.64 11.07 4.63
C ILE A 217 10.06 12.47 4.85
N ARG A 218 8.86 12.72 4.31
CA ARG A 218 8.16 14.01 4.42
C ARG A 218 6.69 13.81 4.75
N PRO A 219 6.03 14.79 5.39
CA PRO A 219 4.59 14.80 5.47
C PRO A 219 3.99 14.96 4.05
N GLY A 220 2.91 14.23 3.78
CA GLY A 220 2.08 14.42 2.61
C GLY A 220 0.91 15.36 2.92
N ALA A 221 0.09 15.68 1.90
CA ALA A 221 -1.08 16.55 2.05
C ALA A 221 -2.37 15.75 2.37
N GLY A 222 -2.31 14.43 2.40
CA GLY A 222 -3.43 13.55 2.76
C GLY A 222 -3.84 13.76 4.22
N ARG A 223 -5.13 13.94 4.48
CA ARG A 223 -5.68 14.02 5.85
C ARG A 223 -5.90 12.62 6.43
N GLY A 224 -4.87 11.81 6.49
CA GLY A 224 -4.87 10.52 7.17
C GLY A 224 -4.42 10.70 8.62
N GLY A 225 -5.27 10.32 9.53
CA GLY A 225 -5.24 10.30 10.96
C GLY A 225 -3.93 10.33 11.74
N PHE A 226 -3.24 11.45 11.78
CA PHE A 226 -2.52 11.82 12.97
C PHE A 226 -3.50 12.63 13.83
N ASN A 227 -4.17 11.99 14.78
CA ASN A 227 -4.77 12.69 15.90
C ASN A 227 -3.66 13.45 16.63
N LYS A 228 -3.46 14.71 16.27
CA LYS A 228 -2.82 15.63 17.20
C LYS A 228 -3.76 15.72 18.40
N ASP A 229 -3.31 15.21 19.53
CA ASP A 229 -3.94 15.46 20.81
C ASP A 229 -4.30 16.94 20.92
N LYS A 230 -5.62 17.22 20.95
CA LYS A 230 -6.16 18.58 21.07
C LYS A 230 -5.99 19.15 22.48
N ASN A 231 -5.07 18.63 23.30
CA ASN A 231 -4.84 19.04 24.68
C ASN A 231 -3.39 19.51 24.93
N SER A 232 -2.88 20.44 24.13
CA SER A 232 -1.80 21.29 24.63
C SER A 232 -2.35 22.69 24.86
N PRO A 233 -2.28 23.23 26.12
CA PRO A 233 -2.79 24.57 26.42
C PRO A 233 -1.98 25.60 25.66
N ARG A 234 -2.68 26.43 24.89
CA ARG A 234 -2.10 27.65 24.27
C ARG A 234 -1.49 28.52 25.36
N ARG A 235 -0.19 28.61 25.47
CA ARG A 235 0.48 29.65 26.24
C ARG A 235 0.11 31.02 25.62
N LYS A 236 -0.76 31.74 26.33
CA LYS A 236 -0.99 33.17 26.07
C LYS A 236 0.29 33.92 26.42
N GLY A 237 0.95 34.45 25.38
CA GLY A 237 2.05 35.38 25.59
C GLY A 237 1.55 36.68 26.19
N GLN A 238 1.99 37.00 27.40
CA GLN A 238 1.82 38.33 28.01
C GLN A 238 2.71 39.32 27.27
N ARG A 239 2.10 40.22 26.52
CA ARG A 239 2.77 41.44 26.06
C ARG A 239 2.80 42.45 27.20
N ASN A 240 3.95 42.62 27.84
CA ASN A 240 4.18 43.75 28.74
C ASN A 240 4.43 45.00 27.92
N TYR A 241 3.48 45.91 27.96
CA TYR A 241 3.67 47.31 27.58
C TYR A 241 4.45 48.00 28.71
N ARG A 242 5.68 48.41 28.48
CA ARG A 242 6.37 49.43 29.30
C ARG A 242 5.86 50.80 28.81
N LYS A 243 5.17 51.51 29.70
CA LYS A 243 4.98 52.97 29.57
C LYS A 243 6.24 53.67 30.06
N SER A 244 6.81 54.53 29.23
CA SER A 244 7.79 55.53 29.57
C SER A 244 7.10 56.73 30.21
N SER A 245 7.62 57.15 31.33
CA SER A 245 7.56 58.50 31.83
C SER A 245 8.99 59.02 31.94
#